data_b58b2a9732051a7e757a53eb1343ab28
#
_entry.id   b58b2a9732051a7e757a53eb1343ab28
#
_cell.length_a   1.000
_cell.length_b   1.000
_cell.length_c   1.000
_cell.angle_alpha   90.00
_cell.angle_beta   90.00
_cell.angle_gamma   90.00
#
_symmetry.space_group_name_H-M   'P 1'
#
loop_
_entity.id
_entity.type
_entity.pdbx_description
1 polymer ?
#
loop_
_entity_poly.entity_id
_entity_poly.type
_entity_poly.pdbx_seq_one_letter_code
_entity_poly.pdbx_strand_id
1 'polypeptide(L)'
;MNRNRQMYITWLEVVLSLFLFYAMFLVFAGTTAGTLFSWFGFGPDESTDTAAVRDYLRLPYMVLGAVLAGWVFLMIQVVRGPLREGSAWASTFLIRSLSLWFIVDTGMSLMLGYPLHALFNVPFAVALAIPLVQLNTIEQK
;
A
#
# COMPACT_ATOMS: atom_id res chain seq x y z
N MET A 1 -9.73 -15.61 22.01
CA MET A 1 -9.13 -14.40 21.38
C MET A 1 -9.95 -13.19 21.81
N ASN A 2 -9.31 -12.12 22.29
CA ASN A 2 -9.99 -10.89 22.73
C ASN A 2 -10.74 -10.26 21.52
N ARG A 3 -11.99 -9.79 21.70
CA ARG A 3 -12.83 -9.20 20.65
C ARG A 3 -12.15 -8.03 19.92
N ASN A 4 -11.43 -7.19 20.64
CA ASN A 4 -10.71 -6.06 20.06
C ASN A 4 -9.57 -6.54 19.13
N ARG A 5 -8.85 -7.58 19.52
CA ARG A 5 -7.78 -8.15 18.70
C ARG A 5 -8.32 -8.72 17.38
N GLN A 6 -9.44 -9.44 17.45
CA GLN A 6 -10.10 -9.96 16.24
C GLN A 6 -10.53 -8.82 15.30
N MET A 7 -11.07 -7.75 15.84
CA MET A 7 -11.48 -6.58 15.07
C MET A 7 -10.29 -5.98 14.29
N TYR A 8 -9.14 -5.79 14.94
CA TYR A 8 -7.94 -5.23 14.27
C TYR A 8 -7.36 -6.16 13.21
N ILE A 9 -7.38 -7.47 13.43
CA ILE A 9 -6.97 -8.46 12.43
C ILE A 9 -7.90 -8.39 11.21
N THR A 10 -9.20 -8.39 11.43
CA THR A 10 -10.18 -8.28 10.33
C THR A 10 -10.02 -6.97 9.57
N TRP A 11 -9.78 -5.85 10.29
CA TRP A 11 -9.49 -4.56 9.66
C TRP A 11 -8.27 -4.67 8.70
N LEU A 12 -7.15 -5.22 9.19
CA LEU A 12 -5.95 -5.41 8.36
C LEU A 12 -6.24 -6.28 7.14
N GLU A 13 -6.97 -7.39 7.31
CA GLU A 13 -7.33 -8.27 6.19
C GLU A 13 -8.15 -7.54 5.13
N VAL A 14 -9.11 -6.71 5.53
CA VAL A 14 -9.93 -5.92 4.59
C VAL A 14 -9.06 -4.89 3.86
N VAL A 15 -8.28 -4.10 4.58
CA VAL A 15 -7.42 -3.07 3.98
C VAL A 15 -6.40 -3.69 3.02
N LEU A 16 -5.72 -4.77 3.45
CA LEU A 16 -4.76 -5.46 2.58
C LEU A 16 -5.42 -6.11 1.36
N SER A 17 -6.64 -6.61 1.49
CA SER A 17 -7.39 -7.14 0.34
C SER A 17 -7.73 -6.05 -0.68
N LEU A 18 -8.09 -4.84 -0.23
CA LEU A 18 -8.29 -3.68 -1.09
C LEU A 18 -6.99 -3.25 -1.78
N PHE A 19 -5.86 -3.27 -1.07
CA PHE A 19 -4.55 -3.02 -1.67
C PHE A 19 -4.17 -4.07 -2.71
N LEU A 20 -4.46 -5.34 -2.46
CA LEU A 20 -4.23 -6.40 -3.43
C LEU A 20 -5.07 -6.20 -4.70
N PHE A 21 -6.34 -5.82 -4.54
CA PHE A 21 -7.20 -5.46 -5.66
C PHE A 21 -6.63 -4.27 -6.46
N TYR A 22 -6.19 -3.22 -5.77
CA TYR A 22 -5.53 -2.08 -6.41
C TYR A 22 -4.25 -2.48 -7.16
N ALA A 23 -3.41 -3.33 -6.57
CA ALA A 23 -2.22 -3.85 -7.21
C ALA A 23 -2.55 -4.63 -8.50
N MET A 24 -3.58 -5.47 -8.47
CA MET A 24 -4.06 -6.19 -9.65
C MET A 24 -4.63 -5.22 -10.70
N PHE A 25 -5.33 -4.16 -10.26
CA PHE A 25 -5.79 -3.11 -11.17
C PHE A 25 -4.61 -2.44 -11.90
N LEU A 26 -3.51 -2.14 -11.21
CA LEU A 26 -2.29 -1.61 -11.85
C LEU A 26 -1.70 -2.59 -12.89
N VAL A 27 -1.70 -3.90 -12.60
CA VAL A 27 -1.21 -4.91 -13.54
C VAL A 27 -2.02 -4.93 -14.85
N PHE A 28 -3.35 -4.92 -14.75
CA PHE A 28 -4.21 -5.14 -15.91
C PHE A 28 -4.68 -3.84 -16.57
N ALA A 29 -4.76 -2.74 -15.84
CA ALA A 29 -5.30 -1.47 -16.30
C ALA A 29 -4.37 -0.28 -15.96
N GLY A 30 -3.05 -0.50 -15.93
CA GLY A 30 -2.08 0.51 -15.51
C GLY A 30 -2.12 1.81 -16.31
N THR A 31 -2.39 1.75 -17.62
CA THR A 31 -2.56 2.95 -18.45
C THR A 31 -3.81 3.76 -18.06
N THR A 32 -4.91 3.09 -17.72
CA THR A 32 -6.13 3.73 -17.17
C THR A 32 -5.85 4.32 -15.78
N ALA A 33 -5.03 3.65 -14.96
CA ALA A 33 -4.58 4.19 -13.68
C ALA A 33 -3.80 5.51 -13.87
N GLY A 34 -2.91 5.57 -14.87
CA GLY A 34 -2.18 6.80 -15.22
C GLY A 34 -3.11 7.97 -15.53
N THR A 35 -4.17 7.73 -16.30
CA THR A 35 -5.20 8.75 -16.60
C THR A 35 -5.96 9.18 -15.34
N LEU A 36 -6.32 8.25 -14.46
CA LEU A 36 -6.94 8.59 -13.18
C LEU A 36 -5.98 9.39 -12.30
N PHE A 37 -4.70 9.06 -12.28
CA PHE A 37 -3.71 9.79 -11.50
C PHE A 37 -3.47 11.21 -12.00
N SER A 38 -3.63 11.48 -13.31
CA SER A 38 -3.52 12.85 -13.83
C SER A 38 -4.63 13.77 -13.28
N TRP A 39 -5.83 13.24 -13.04
CA TRP A 39 -6.92 14.00 -12.40
C TRP A 39 -6.60 14.42 -10.96
N PHE A 40 -5.74 13.65 -10.28
CA PHE A 40 -5.26 13.98 -8.94
C PHE A 40 -3.94 14.79 -8.95
N GLY A 41 -3.47 15.22 -10.11
CA GLY A 41 -2.28 16.07 -10.26
C GLY A 41 -0.93 15.36 -10.17
N PHE A 42 -0.89 14.03 -10.32
CA PHE A 42 0.35 13.24 -10.32
C PHE A 42 0.43 12.20 -11.45
N GLY A 43 -0.26 12.45 -12.54
CA GLY A 43 -0.14 11.73 -13.81
C GLY A 43 0.40 12.63 -14.93
N PRO A 44 0.58 12.11 -16.13
CA PRO A 44 0.97 12.90 -17.31
C PRO A 44 -0.11 13.94 -17.61
N ASP A 45 0.31 15.14 -17.97
CA ASP A 45 -0.58 16.20 -18.47
C ASP A 45 -1.26 15.76 -19.77
N GLU A 46 -2.45 16.32 -20.08
CA GLU A 46 -3.17 16.03 -21.33
C GLU A 46 -2.30 16.26 -22.59
N SER A 47 -1.41 17.26 -22.55
CA SER A 47 -0.48 17.58 -23.64
C SER A 47 0.61 16.50 -23.84
N THR A 48 0.94 15.73 -22.83
CA THR A 48 1.95 14.67 -22.83
C THR A 48 1.36 13.28 -22.93
N ASP A 49 0.04 13.12 -22.73
CA ASP A 49 -0.66 11.83 -22.77
C ASP A 49 -0.86 11.34 -24.22
N THR A 50 0.22 10.98 -24.87
CA THR A 50 0.22 10.38 -26.20
C THR A 50 0.12 8.85 -26.15
N ALA A 51 -0.28 8.22 -27.26
CA ALA A 51 -0.29 6.75 -27.37
C ALA A 51 1.09 6.15 -27.06
N ALA A 52 2.16 6.78 -27.54
CA ALA A 52 3.53 6.34 -27.29
C ALA A 52 3.92 6.41 -25.81
N VAL A 53 3.50 7.46 -25.09
CA VAL A 53 3.72 7.59 -23.65
C VAL A 53 2.93 6.54 -22.88
N ARG A 54 1.67 6.30 -23.22
CA ARG A 54 0.85 5.24 -22.61
C ARG A 54 1.46 3.86 -22.80
N ASP A 55 1.93 3.54 -23.98
CA ASP A 55 2.60 2.25 -24.28
C ASP A 55 3.90 2.11 -23.48
N TYR A 56 4.69 3.18 -23.37
CA TYR A 56 5.90 3.19 -22.54
C TYR A 56 5.59 2.98 -21.04
N LEU A 57 4.56 3.62 -20.52
CA LEU A 57 4.17 3.51 -19.10
C LEU A 57 3.50 2.18 -18.75
N ARG A 58 3.02 1.42 -19.72
CA ARG A 58 2.35 0.14 -19.50
C ARG A 58 3.22 -0.86 -18.74
N LEU A 59 4.49 -1.01 -19.12
CA LEU A 59 5.41 -1.92 -18.44
C LEU A 59 5.73 -1.46 -17.01
N PRO A 60 6.12 -0.19 -16.74
CA PRO A 60 6.29 0.31 -15.37
C PRO A 60 5.10 0.07 -14.45
N TYR A 61 3.87 0.36 -14.89
CA TYR A 61 2.67 0.13 -14.09
C TYR A 61 2.42 -1.36 -13.82
N MET A 62 2.60 -2.22 -14.82
CA MET A 62 2.47 -3.66 -14.66
C MET A 62 3.49 -4.20 -13.64
N VAL A 63 4.76 -3.79 -13.75
CA VAL A 63 5.82 -4.21 -12.82
C VAL A 63 5.54 -3.69 -11.42
N LEU A 64 5.17 -2.41 -11.27
CA LEU A 64 4.78 -1.82 -9.98
C LEU A 64 3.62 -2.59 -9.34
N GLY A 65 2.58 -2.87 -10.13
CA GLY A 65 1.43 -3.65 -9.66
C GLY A 65 1.82 -5.07 -9.21
N ALA A 66 2.68 -5.76 -9.97
CA ALA A 66 3.15 -7.11 -9.64
C ALA A 66 3.99 -7.12 -8.35
N VAL A 67 4.90 -6.16 -8.17
CA VAL A 67 5.72 -6.02 -6.95
C VAL A 67 4.83 -5.70 -5.75
N LEU A 68 3.89 -4.76 -5.90
CA LEU A 68 2.93 -4.40 -4.86
C LEU A 68 2.05 -5.60 -4.48
N ALA A 69 1.56 -6.37 -5.46
CA ALA A 69 0.76 -7.57 -5.21
C ALA A 69 1.54 -8.61 -4.40
N GLY A 70 2.81 -8.87 -4.76
CA GLY A 70 3.68 -9.77 -4.02
C GLY A 70 3.93 -9.32 -2.58
N TRP A 71 4.21 -8.02 -2.38
CA TRP A 71 4.40 -7.44 -1.05
C TRP A 71 3.14 -7.52 -0.19
N VAL A 72 1.99 -7.13 -0.74
CA VAL A 72 0.69 -7.20 -0.03
C VAL A 72 0.30 -8.63 0.28
N PHE A 73 0.53 -9.56 -0.64
CA PHE A 73 0.29 -10.99 -0.40
C PHE A 73 1.12 -11.51 0.77
N LEU A 74 2.42 -11.15 0.83
CA LEU A 74 3.28 -11.48 1.97
C LEU A 74 2.72 -10.90 3.29
N MET A 75 2.28 -9.65 3.30
CA MET A 75 1.66 -9.04 4.48
C MET A 75 0.39 -9.80 4.92
N ILE A 76 -0.46 -10.21 3.98
CA ILE A 76 -1.66 -11.03 4.26
C ILE A 76 -1.27 -12.36 4.93
N GLN A 77 -0.21 -13.03 4.46
CA GLN A 77 0.24 -14.29 5.07
C GLN A 77 0.76 -14.07 6.49
N VAL A 78 1.49 -12.98 6.74
CA VAL A 78 1.94 -12.63 8.10
C VAL A 78 0.75 -12.31 9.02
N VAL A 79 -0.28 -11.63 8.51
CA VAL A 79 -1.50 -11.32 9.28
C VAL A 79 -2.30 -12.59 9.59
N ARG A 80 -2.48 -13.48 8.61
CA ARG A 80 -3.28 -14.72 8.75
C ARG A 80 -2.60 -15.82 9.55
N GLY A 81 -1.28 -15.86 9.56
CA GLY A 81 -0.48 -16.82 10.31
C GLY A 81 0.04 -16.21 11.61
N PRO A 82 1.31 -15.79 11.66
CA PRO A 82 1.98 -15.41 12.90
C PRO A 82 1.26 -14.34 13.72
N LEU A 83 0.72 -13.31 13.06
CA LEU A 83 0.01 -12.24 13.77
C LEU A 83 -1.28 -12.76 14.39
N ARG A 84 -2.05 -13.59 13.68
CA ARG A 84 -3.29 -14.21 14.20
C ARG A 84 -3.00 -15.19 15.33
N GLU A 85 -1.85 -15.82 15.36
CA GLU A 85 -1.41 -16.73 16.42
C GLU A 85 -0.86 -15.99 17.66
N GLY A 86 -0.70 -14.68 17.61
CA GLY A 86 -0.22 -13.86 18.72
C GLY A 86 1.29 -13.71 18.79
N SER A 87 1.96 -13.85 17.68
CA SER A 87 3.41 -13.74 17.59
C SER A 87 3.85 -12.26 17.65
N ALA A 88 4.52 -11.87 18.74
CA ALA A 88 4.90 -10.48 19.03
C ALA A 88 5.85 -9.87 17.97
N TRP A 89 6.63 -10.70 17.25
CA TRP A 89 7.50 -10.17 16.18
C TRP A 89 6.71 -9.74 14.94
N ALA A 90 5.52 -10.31 14.70
CA ALA A 90 4.77 -10.11 13.47
C ALA A 90 4.25 -8.67 13.34
N SER A 91 3.69 -8.09 14.40
CA SER A 91 3.27 -6.69 14.42
C SER A 91 4.44 -5.74 14.22
N THR A 92 5.57 -5.97 14.91
CA THR A 92 6.80 -5.19 14.77
C THR A 92 7.37 -5.27 13.35
N PHE A 93 7.38 -6.45 12.74
CA PHE A 93 7.84 -6.64 11.37
C PHE A 93 6.99 -5.85 10.36
N LEU A 94 5.66 -5.94 10.48
CA LEU A 94 4.75 -5.20 9.62
C LEU A 94 4.87 -3.68 9.80
N ILE A 95 5.02 -3.19 11.04
CA ILE A 95 5.24 -1.76 11.32
C ILE A 95 6.53 -1.29 10.65
N ARG A 96 7.62 -2.02 10.78
CA ARG A 96 8.91 -1.66 10.15
C ARG A 96 8.83 -1.63 8.63
N SER A 97 8.16 -2.63 8.03
CA SER A 97 7.96 -2.69 6.57
C SER A 97 7.14 -1.51 6.06
N LEU A 98 6.03 -1.20 6.75
CA LEU A 98 5.17 -0.05 6.45
C LEU A 98 5.93 1.28 6.60
N SER A 99 6.72 1.43 7.68
CA SER A 99 7.51 2.64 7.92
C SER A 99 8.56 2.85 6.84
N LEU A 100 9.24 1.80 6.43
CA LEU A 100 10.24 1.88 5.34
C LEU A 100 9.59 2.34 4.05
N TRP A 101 8.48 1.71 3.65
CA TRP A 101 7.74 2.13 2.47
C TRP A 101 7.31 3.59 2.57
N PHE A 102 6.67 3.99 3.66
CA PHE A 102 6.15 5.35 3.83
C PHE A 102 7.26 6.41 3.77
N ILE A 103 8.39 6.16 4.43
CA ILE A 103 9.53 7.11 4.45
C ILE A 103 10.13 7.25 3.06
N VAL A 104 10.38 6.14 2.37
CA VAL A 104 11.02 6.16 1.05
C VAL A 104 10.08 6.76 0.01
N ASP A 105 8.86 6.27 -0.10
CA ASP A 105 7.91 6.70 -1.13
C ASP A 105 7.47 8.16 -0.92
N THR A 106 7.09 8.53 0.30
CA THR A 106 6.69 9.90 0.64
C THR A 106 7.87 10.87 0.52
N GLY A 107 9.04 10.48 1.01
CA GLY A 107 10.26 11.30 0.92
C GLY A 107 10.67 11.57 -0.52
N MET A 108 10.70 10.53 -1.36
CA MET A 108 11.01 10.69 -2.78
C MET A 108 9.95 11.51 -3.52
N SER A 109 8.68 11.33 -3.19
CA SER A 109 7.58 12.11 -3.77
C SER A 109 7.75 13.61 -3.51
N LEU A 110 8.09 13.97 -2.27
CA LEU A 110 8.36 15.37 -1.92
C LEU A 110 9.60 15.93 -2.61
N MET A 111 10.69 15.16 -2.65
CA MET A 111 11.93 15.56 -3.31
C MET A 111 11.76 15.79 -4.82
N LEU A 112 10.89 15.00 -5.47
CA LEU A 112 10.60 15.10 -6.90
C LEU A 112 9.51 16.12 -7.22
N GLY A 113 8.94 16.82 -6.24
CA GLY A 113 7.92 17.85 -6.45
C GLY A 113 6.48 17.33 -6.61
N TYR A 114 6.19 16.13 -6.06
CA TYR A 114 4.84 15.52 -6.07
C TYR A 114 4.17 15.55 -4.68
N PRO A 115 3.86 16.73 -4.10
CA PRO A 115 3.31 16.81 -2.75
C PRO A 115 1.93 16.18 -2.61
N LEU A 116 1.12 16.17 -3.68
CA LEU A 116 -0.19 15.51 -3.67
C LEU A 116 -0.06 13.99 -3.55
N HIS A 117 0.95 13.37 -4.19
CA HIS A 117 1.23 11.95 -4.03
C HIS A 117 1.67 11.64 -2.59
N ALA A 118 2.56 12.45 -2.02
CA ALA A 118 2.96 12.33 -0.62
C ALA A 118 1.76 12.43 0.34
N LEU A 119 0.84 13.37 0.09
CA LEU A 119 -0.40 13.51 0.87
C LEU A 119 -1.32 12.28 0.71
N PHE A 120 -1.39 11.71 -0.49
CA PHE A 120 -2.18 10.52 -0.78
C PHE A 120 -1.69 9.27 -0.04
N ASN A 121 -0.41 9.17 0.28
CA ASN A 121 0.16 8.08 1.08
C ASN A 121 -0.33 8.08 2.54
N VAL A 122 -0.70 9.25 3.09
CA VAL A 122 -1.07 9.38 4.51
C VAL A 122 -2.27 8.51 4.91
N PRO A 123 -3.43 8.56 4.23
CA PRO A 123 -4.59 7.74 4.60
C PRO A 123 -4.28 6.24 4.53
N PHE A 124 -3.45 5.79 3.60
CA PHE A 124 -3.04 4.39 3.51
C PHE A 124 -2.14 3.98 4.68
N ALA A 125 -1.14 4.81 4.99
CA ALA A 125 -0.27 4.58 6.14
C ALA A 125 -1.07 4.53 7.44
N VAL A 126 -2.01 5.44 7.65
CA VAL A 126 -2.87 5.51 8.84
C VAL A 126 -3.78 4.27 8.92
N ALA A 127 -4.41 3.86 7.83
CA ALA A 127 -5.30 2.70 7.77
C ALA A 127 -4.60 1.39 8.17
N LEU A 128 -3.29 1.27 7.91
CA LEU A 128 -2.48 0.12 8.31
C LEU A 128 -1.83 0.31 9.68
N ALA A 129 -1.35 1.52 10.01
CA ALA A 129 -0.63 1.79 11.25
C ALA A 129 -1.52 1.65 12.49
N ILE A 130 -2.76 2.15 12.44
CA ILE A 130 -3.67 2.10 13.60
C ILE A 130 -3.85 0.68 14.12
N PRO A 131 -4.32 -0.30 13.32
CA PRO A 131 -4.52 -1.66 13.83
C PRO A 131 -3.19 -2.33 14.22
N LEU A 132 -2.09 -2.08 13.50
CA LEU A 132 -0.78 -2.66 13.83
C LEU A 132 -0.23 -2.18 15.17
N VAL A 133 -0.31 -0.88 15.46
CA VAL A 133 0.14 -0.30 16.74
C VAL A 133 -0.71 -0.83 17.91
N GLN A 134 -2.02 -0.93 17.72
CA GLN A 134 -2.92 -1.47 18.72
C GLN A 134 -2.62 -2.95 19.02
N LEU A 135 -2.40 -3.75 17.97
CA LEU A 135 -2.02 -5.17 18.12
C LEU A 135 -0.68 -5.30 18.84
N ASN A 136 0.33 -4.53 18.45
CA ASN A 136 1.64 -4.55 19.11
C ASN A 136 1.53 -4.21 20.60
N THR A 137 0.69 -3.25 20.98
CA THR A 137 0.46 -2.89 22.38
C THR A 137 -0.24 -4.00 23.17
N ILE A 138 -1.14 -4.76 22.54
CA ILE A 138 -1.84 -5.88 23.17
C ILE A 138 -0.89 -7.08 23.38
N GLU A 139 0.04 -7.30 22.46
CA GLU A 139 0.98 -8.44 22.49
C GLU A 139 2.14 -8.25 23.47
N GLN A 140 2.42 -7.01 23.88
CA GLN A 140 3.47 -6.70 24.86
C GLN A 140 3.01 -6.75 26.32
N LYS A 141 1.71 -6.95 26.59
CA LYS A 141 1.10 -7.08 27.93
C LYS A 141 0.88 -8.53 28.32
#